data_87fb0d3de5cd8da2c0a53a79c63c9c28
#
_entry.id   87fb0d3de5cd8da2c0a53a79c63c9c28
#
_cell.length_a   1.000
_cell.length_b   1.000
_cell.length_c   1.000
_cell.angle_alpha   90.00
_cell.angle_beta   90.00
_cell.angle_gamma   90.00
#
_symmetry.space_group_name_H-M   'P 1'
#
loop_
_entity.id
_entity.type
_entity.pdbx_description
1 polymer ?
#
loop_
_entity_poly.entity_id
_entity_poly.type
_entity_poly.pdbx_seq_one_letter_code
_entity_poly.pdbx_strand_id
1 'polypeptide(L)'
;FSDLKVRLGYGMAGNNRIDSYLSLAVLNSVTYPNGDSTQSGYVPKQIPNPDLKWEANKTFNFGLDFGFFNQRLTISPEFYINRSSNLLLSAKLPTSAGYDSMVINAGETENKGIDLTINSTNIMTKNFTWNTSVTLSHNKNSVKQLTGEEVQLWEANFGYSQNTHIIGINQPLGQMYGYITEGLYQVSDFDYDATTQTYTLKDGIPYAGDKANVKPGMWKFKNV
;
A
#
# COMPACT_ATOMS: atom_id res chain seq x y z
N PHE A 1 17.76 -41.08 -1.11
CA PHE A 1 17.59 -40.09 -0.04
C PHE A 1 18.91 -39.97 0.71
N SER A 2 19.47 -38.78 0.86
CA SER A 2 20.80 -38.58 1.48
C SER A 2 20.72 -37.78 2.76
N ASP A 3 19.81 -36.81 2.85
CA ASP A 3 19.71 -35.93 3.99
C ASP A 3 18.32 -35.29 4.13
N LEU A 4 17.89 -35.04 5.37
CA LEU A 4 16.70 -34.29 5.71
C LEU A 4 17.00 -33.37 6.90
N LYS A 5 16.77 -32.07 6.68
CA LYS A 5 16.86 -31.07 7.74
C LYS A 5 15.54 -30.33 7.86
N VAL A 6 15.07 -30.19 9.10
CA VAL A 6 13.89 -29.39 9.43
C VAL A 6 14.37 -28.10 10.08
N ARG A 7 13.85 -26.97 9.61
CA ARG A 7 14.13 -25.65 10.17
C ARG A 7 12.84 -25.03 10.69
N LEU A 8 12.87 -24.55 11.91
CA LEU A 8 11.79 -23.80 12.53
C LEU A 8 12.37 -22.51 13.11
N GLY A 9 11.80 -21.39 12.76
CA GLY A 9 12.24 -20.08 13.22
C GLY A 9 11.06 -19.22 13.68
N TYR A 10 11.26 -18.53 14.79
CA TYR A 10 10.38 -17.46 15.22
C TYR A 10 11.24 -16.29 15.69
N GLY A 11 10.88 -15.09 15.24
CA GLY A 11 11.58 -13.87 15.63
C GLY A 11 10.61 -12.70 15.80
N MET A 12 11.02 -11.76 16.64
CA MET A 12 10.32 -10.48 16.79
C MET A 12 11.34 -9.35 16.75
N ALA A 13 11.10 -8.35 15.92
CA ALA A 13 11.90 -7.15 15.81
C ALA A 13 11.02 -5.91 16.03
N GLY A 14 11.51 -4.97 16.83
CA GLY A 14 10.91 -3.67 17.04
C GLY A 14 11.54 -2.62 16.11
N ASN A 15 10.73 -1.71 15.58
CA ASN A 15 11.19 -0.52 14.89
C ASN A 15 10.80 0.72 15.73
N ASN A 16 11.81 1.44 16.20
CA ASN A 16 11.65 2.66 16.98
C ASN A 16 11.95 3.94 16.17
N ARG A 17 11.97 3.85 14.83
CA ARG A 17 12.20 5.00 13.95
C ARG A 17 10.97 5.87 13.90
N ILE A 18 10.77 6.65 14.95
CA ILE A 18 9.77 7.70 15.05
C ILE A 18 10.50 9.01 15.28
N ASP A 19 9.93 10.10 14.79
CA ASP A 19 10.49 11.42 15.03
C ASP A 19 10.55 11.72 16.52
N SER A 20 11.61 12.40 16.94
CA SER A 20 11.79 12.82 18.33
C SER A 20 10.60 13.69 18.76
N TYR A 21 10.15 13.48 19.99
CA TYR A 21 9.05 14.24 20.60
C TYR A 21 7.66 14.03 19.99
N LEU A 22 7.46 13.03 19.14
CA LEU A 22 6.16 12.76 18.50
C LEU A 22 5.05 12.42 19.52
N SER A 23 5.42 11.88 20.69
CA SER A 23 4.52 11.61 21.81
C SER A 23 4.15 12.85 22.64
N LEU A 24 4.85 13.98 22.45
CA LEU A 24 4.68 15.19 23.24
C LEU A 24 3.93 16.29 22.47
N ALA A 25 3.35 17.22 23.20
CA ALA A 25 2.84 18.47 22.63
C ALA A 25 4.01 19.34 22.18
N VAL A 26 4.01 19.71 20.91
CA VAL A 26 5.02 20.61 20.31
C VAL A 26 4.32 21.85 19.80
N LEU A 27 4.94 23.02 20.00
CA LEU A 27 4.46 24.30 19.52
C LEU A 27 5.28 24.76 18.31
N ASN A 28 4.61 25.33 17.32
CA ASN A 28 5.23 26.08 16.23
C ASN A 28 5.21 27.57 16.53
N SER A 29 6.33 28.26 16.23
CA SER A 29 6.35 29.72 16.18
C SER A 29 5.67 30.19 14.91
N VAL A 30 4.73 31.12 15.06
CA VAL A 30 4.05 31.80 13.94
C VAL A 30 4.14 33.29 14.15
N THR A 31 4.20 34.03 13.05
CA THR A 31 4.15 35.49 13.08
C THR A 31 2.74 35.98 12.76
N TYR A 32 2.25 36.96 13.50
CA TYR A 32 0.95 37.58 13.25
C TYR A 32 1.06 39.12 13.28
N PRO A 33 0.26 39.83 12.49
CA PRO A 33 0.25 41.27 12.51
C PRO A 33 -0.43 41.77 13.78
N ASN A 34 0.18 42.78 14.40
CA ASN A 34 -0.36 43.49 15.56
C ASN A 34 -0.17 45.00 15.31
N GLY A 35 -1.18 45.62 14.70
CA GLY A 35 -1.07 46.99 14.19
C GLY A 35 -0.03 47.10 13.09
N ASP A 36 0.89 48.04 13.20
CA ASP A 36 1.97 48.28 12.22
C ASP A 36 3.22 47.38 12.44
N SER A 37 3.17 46.46 13.41
CA SER A 37 4.30 45.56 13.73
C SER A 37 3.93 44.11 13.65
N THR A 38 4.94 43.26 13.38
CA THR A 38 4.80 41.80 13.37
C THR A 38 5.23 41.26 14.73
N GLN A 39 4.40 40.44 15.34
CA GLN A 39 4.67 39.77 16.61
C GLN A 39 4.85 38.26 16.40
N SER A 40 5.66 37.63 17.26
CA SER A 40 5.80 36.19 17.30
C SER A 40 4.81 35.58 18.29
N GLY A 41 4.07 34.59 17.86
CA GLY A 41 3.18 33.78 18.69
C GLY A 41 3.52 32.29 18.58
N TYR A 42 2.81 31.48 19.34
CA TYR A 42 2.97 30.04 19.34
C TYR A 42 1.62 29.36 19.11
N VAL A 43 1.59 28.40 18.20
CA VAL A 43 0.41 27.55 17.97
C VAL A 43 0.79 26.09 18.17
N PRO A 44 -0.12 25.26 18.68
CA PRO A 44 0.12 23.84 18.77
C PRO A 44 0.40 23.24 17.37
N LYS A 45 1.47 22.44 17.26
CA LYS A 45 1.85 21.76 16.02
C LYS A 45 1.15 20.42 15.88
N GLN A 46 1.04 19.68 16.97
CA GLN A 46 0.52 18.32 16.98
C GLN A 46 -0.17 18.00 18.30
N ILE A 47 -1.12 17.09 18.27
CA ILE A 47 -1.71 16.50 19.47
C ILE A 47 -0.72 15.50 20.06
N PRO A 48 -0.43 15.57 21.37
CA PRO A 48 0.40 14.57 22.02
C PRO A 48 -0.29 13.22 22.03
N ASN A 49 0.49 12.16 21.84
CA ASN A 49 0.02 10.79 22.02
C ASN A 49 1.00 10.02 22.90
N PRO A 50 0.78 9.99 24.22
CA PRO A 50 1.65 9.30 25.16
C PRO A 50 1.62 7.77 25.01
N ASP A 51 0.60 7.23 24.34
CA ASP A 51 0.41 5.77 24.13
C ASP A 51 1.15 5.24 22.92
N LEU A 52 1.96 6.07 22.22
CA LEU A 52 2.75 5.63 21.08
C LEU A 52 3.70 4.49 21.47
N LYS A 53 3.65 3.43 20.69
CA LYS A 53 4.47 2.22 20.82
C LYS A 53 5.34 2.03 19.60
N TRP A 54 6.38 1.22 19.74
CA TRP A 54 7.20 0.78 18.62
C TRP A 54 6.38 -0.10 17.67
N GLU A 55 6.64 0.04 16.39
CA GLU A 55 6.18 -0.94 15.42
C GLU A 55 6.84 -2.30 15.72
N ALA A 56 6.09 -3.37 15.62
CA ALA A 56 6.57 -4.71 15.87
C ALA A 56 6.40 -5.59 14.63
N ASN A 57 7.47 -6.24 14.22
CA ASN A 57 7.45 -7.25 13.17
C ASN A 57 7.69 -8.64 13.78
N LYS A 58 6.74 -9.55 13.59
CA LYS A 58 6.80 -10.95 14.02
C LYS A 58 6.94 -11.82 12.79
N THR A 59 7.96 -12.67 12.79
CA THR A 59 8.26 -13.58 11.70
C THR A 59 8.21 -15.01 12.19
N PHE A 60 7.49 -15.86 11.49
CA PHE A 60 7.49 -17.30 11.65
C PHE A 60 7.95 -17.95 10.34
N ASN A 61 8.94 -18.84 10.42
CA ASN A 61 9.49 -19.58 9.29
C ASN A 61 9.48 -21.08 9.57
N PHE A 62 9.07 -21.85 8.57
CA PHE A 62 9.19 -23.31 8.56
C PHE A 62 9.81 -23.74 7.24
N GLY A 63 10.96 -24.40 7.33
CA GLY A 63 11.71 -24.89 6.16
C GLY A 63 12.07 -26.36 6.26
N LEU A 64 12.14 -26.99 5.11
CA LEU A 64 12.63 -28.36 4.92
C LEU A 64 13.76 -28.34 3.91
N ASP A 65 14.84 -29.06 4.18
CA ASP A 65 15.90 -29.27 3.21
C ASP A 65 16.01 -30.77 2.92
N PHE A 66 15.80 -31.16 1.67
CA PHE A 66 15.92 -32.53 1.20
C PHE A 66 17.18 -32.67 0.37
N GLY A 67 18.00 -33.66 0.68
CA GLY A 67 19.16 -34.04 -0.10
C GLY A 67 18.97 -35.43 -0.76
N PHE A 68 19.25 -35.51 -2.05
CA PHE A 68 19.18 -36.74 -2.83
C PHE A 68 20.48 -36.99 -3.62
N PHE A 69 20.78 -38.26 -3.89
CA PHE A 69 21.90 -38.67 -4.72
C PHE A 69 23.26 -38.12 -4.24
N ASN A 70 23.55 -38.24 -2.92
CA ASN A 70 24.74 -37.69 -2.27
C ASN A 70 24.85 -36.17 -2.49
N GLN A 71 23.76 -35.44 -2.21
CA GLN A 71 23.64 -34.00 -2.34
C GLN A 71 23.71 -33.44 -3.78
N ARG A 72 23.61 -34.31 -4.80
CA ARG A 72 23.57 -33.87 -6.20
C ARG A 72 22.25 -33.16 -6.56
N LEU A 73 21.18 -33.47 -5.82
CA LEU A 73 19.92 -32.77 -5.93
C LEU A 73 19.51 -32.34 -4.52
N THR A 74 19.31 -31.05 -4.32
CA THR A 74 18.74 -30.48 -3.10
C THR A 74 17.45 -29.72 -3.40
N ILE A 75 16.44 -29.90 -2.54
CA ILE A 75 15.14 -29.26 -2.65
C ILE A 75 14.82 -28.65 -1.30
N SER A 76 14.66 -27.33 -1.27
CA SER A 76 14.46 -26.56 -0.02
C SER A 76 13.19 -25.72 -0.12
N PRO A 77 11.99 -26.25 0.22
CA PRO A 77 10.80 -25.47 0.44
C PRO A 77 10.87 -24.73 1.77
N GLU A 78 10.43 -23.48 1.78
CA GLU A 78 10.28 -22.65 2.97
C GLU A 78 8.93 -21.93 2.99
N PHE A 79 8.22 -22.01 4.11
CA PHE A 79 6.99 -21.27 4.39
C PHE A 79 7.28 -20.19 5.39
N TYR A 80 6.71 -19.00 5.18
CA TYR A 80 6.86 -17.91 6.12
C TYR A 80 5.57 -17.12 6.32
N ILE A 81 5.45 -16.54 7.50
CA ILE A 81 4.42 -15.56 7.86
C ILE A 81 5.11 -14.41 8.57
N ASN A 82 5.03 -13.22 7.98
CA ASN A 82 5.47 -11.96 8.57
C ASN A 82 4.26 -11.12 8.92
N ARG A 83 4.15 -10.69 10.17
CA ARG A 83 3.09 -9.81 10.64
C ARG A 83 3.70 -8.56 11.25
N SER A 84 3.42 -7.41 10.61
CA SER A 84 3.80 -6.09 11.12
C SER A 84 2.59 -5.47 11.80
N SER A 85 2.72 -5.13 13.07
CA SER A 85 1.66 -4.57 13.92
C SER A 85 2.11 -3.27 14.57
N ASN A 86 1.14 -2.52 15.10
CA ASN A 86 1.38 -1.20 15.68
C ASN A 86 2.01 -0.23 14.68
N LEU A 87 1.71 -0.35 13.39
CA LEU A 87 2.21 0.57 12.38
C LEU A 87 1.77 1.99 12.72
N LEU A 88 2.70 2.93 12.60
CA LEU A 88 2.45 4.33 12.87
C LEU A 88 1.77 4.98 11.67
N LEU A 89 0.54 5.37 11.86
CA LEU A 89 -0.28 6.00 10.84
C LEU A 89 -0.74 7.38 11.29
N SER A 90 -0.82 8.32 10.34
CA SER A 90 -1.41 9.64 10.56
C SER A 90 -2.92 9.54 10.38
N ALA A 91 -3.66 9.59 11.47
CA ALA A 91 -5.12 9.64 11.46
C ALA A 91 -5.59 11.08 11.26
N LYS A 92 -6.46 11.30 10.25
CA LYS A 92 -7.10 12.61 10.05
C LYS A 92 -8.06 12.91 11.21
N LEU A 93 -8.07 14.14 11.64
CA LEU A 93 -8.96 14.61 12.70
C LEU A 93 -10.05 15.52 12.12
N PRO A 94 -11.22 15.60 12.78
CA PRO A 94 -12.21 16.61 12.45
C PRO A 94 -11.60 18.02 12.60
N THR A 95 -11.94 18.94 11.69
CA THR A 95 -11.43 20.33 11.70
C THR A 95 -11.77 21.06 13.00
N SER A 96 -12.82 20.64 13.71
CA SER A 96 -13.19 21.15 15.05
C SER A 96 -12.16 20.85 16.13
N ALA A 97 -11.26 19.90 15.91
CA ALA A 97 -10.18 19.59 16.86
C ALA A 97 -9.05 20.62 16.84
N GLY A 98 -9.00 21.50 15.83
CA GLY A 98 -7.93 22.49 15.65
C GLY A 98 -6.60 21.92 15.18
N TYR A 99 -6.58 20.65 14.74
CA TYR A 99 -5.42 19.94 14.21
C TYR A 99 -5.83 19.13 12.99
N ASP A 100 -4.91 18.98 12.03
CA ASP A 100 -5.20 18.22 10.81
C ASP A 100 -5.12 16.71 11.03
N SER A 101 -4.18 16.27 11.86
CA SER A 101 -3.93 14.84 12.07
C SER A 101 -3.25 14.55 13.42
N MET A 102 -3.30 13.29 13.82
CA MET A 102 -2.61 12.73 14.97
C MET A 102 -1.91 11.43 14.57
N VAL A 103 -0.71 11.18 15.06
CA VAL A 103 -0.02 9.90 14.84
C VAL A 103 -0.48 8.87 15.88
N ILE A 104 -0.88 7.71 15.40
CA ILE A 104 -1.34 6.60 16.25
C ILE A 104 -0.79 5.26 15.74
N ASN A 105 -0.74 4.27 16.64
CA ASN A 105 -0.42 2.89 16.29
C ASN A 105 -1.71 2.16 15.89
N ALA A 106 -1.99 2.05 14.61
CA ALA A 106 -3.29 1.53 14.19
C ALA A 106 -3.27 0.62 12.95
N GLY A 107 -2.13 0.47 12.31
CA GLY A 107 -2.02 -0.41 11.16
C GLY A 107 -1.51 -1.80 11.52
N GLU A 108 -2.03 -2.82 10.82
CA GLU A 108 -1.47 -4.16 10.83
C GLU A 108 -1.47 -4.73 9.40
N THR A 109 -0.33 -5.33 9.01
CA THR A 109 -0.18 -6.02 7.73
C THR A 109 0.36 -7.42 7.95
N GLU A 110 -0.04 -8.34 7.09
CA GLU A 110 0.45 -9.71 7.06
C GLU A 110 1.00 -10.03 5.67
N ASN A 111 2.18 -10.61 5.62
CA ASN A 111 2.78 -11.15 4.41
C ASN A 111 3.11 -12.62 4.64
N LYS A 112 2.57 -13.50 3.80
CA LYS A 112 2.79 -14.95 3.88
C LYS A 112 3.13 -15.50 2.52
N GLY A 113 4.04 -16.48 2.50
CA GLY A 113 4.48 -17.03 1.25
C GLY A 113 5.15 -18.39 1.38
N ILE A 114 5.56 -18.85 0.22
CA ILE A 114 6.34 -20.06 0.03
C ILE A 114 7.48 -19.75 -0.91
N ASP A 115 8.68 -20.15 -0.53
CA ASP A 115 9.87 -20.12 -1.36
C ASP A 115 10.34 -21.56 -1.61
N LEU A 116 10.73 -21.86 -2.84
CA LEU A 116 11.25 -23.16 -3.23
C LEU A 116 12.58 -22.97 -3.95
N THR A 117 13.63 -23.53 -3.38
CA THR A 117 14.95 -23.57 -4.03
C THR A 117 15.31 -25.00 -4.39
N ILE A 118 15.67 -25.20 -5.66
CA ILE A 118 16.12 -26.50 -6.20
C ILE A 118 17.51 -26.31 -6.77
N ASN A 119 18.50 -27.06 -6.25
CA ASN A 119 19.84 -27.11 -6.82
C ASN A 119 20.15 -28.51 -7.30
N SER A 120 20.70 -28.62 -8.49
CA SER A 120 21.05 -29.92 -9.11
C SER A 120 22.40 -29.86 -9.78
N THR A 121 23.24 -30.85 -9.49
CA THR A 121 24.44 -31.17 -10.24
C THR A 121 24.08 -32.20 -11.29
N ASN A 122 23.71 -31.74 -12.50
CA ASN A 122 23.21 -32.59 -13.57
C ASN A 122 24.29 -33.50 -14.14
N ILE A 123 25.44 -32.91 -14.45
CA ILE A 123 26.60 -33.63 -15.00
C ILE A 123 27.82 -33.24 -14.15
N MET A 124 28.59 -34.23 -13.80
CA MET A 124 29.87 -34.08 -13.11
C MET A 124 30.87 -35.07 -13.65
N THR A 125 31.78 -34.61 -14.48
CA THR A 125 32.88 -35.38 -15.03
C THR A 125 34.20 -34.71 -14.70
N LYS A 126 35.33 -35.36 -15.03
CA LYS A 126 36.68 -34.83 -14.76
C LYS A 126 36.93 -33.46 -15.42
N ASN A 127 36.32 -33.21 -16.59
CA ASN A 127 36.58 -32.03 -17.41
C ASN A 127 35.35 -31.15 -17.61
N PHE A 128 34.16 -31.56 -17.11
CA PHE A 128 32.92 -30.81 -17.32
C PHE A 128 31.97 -31.01 -16.14
N THR A 129 31.45 -29.90 -15.64
CA THR A 129 30.44 -29.87 -14.58
C THR A 129 29.30 -28.96 -15.01
N TRP A 130 28.07 -29.46 -14.92
CA TRP A 130 26.85 -28.67 -15.17
C TRP A 130 25.97 -28.69 -13.95
N ASN A 131 25.76 -27.48 -13.36
CA ASN A 131 24.87 -27.24 -12.24
C ASN A 131 23.66 -26.41 -12.70
N THR A 132 22.51 -26.68 -12.11
CA THR A 132 21.28 -25.90 -12.30
C THR A 132 20.76 -25.46 -10.94
N SER A 133 20.39 -24.19 -10.82
CA SER A 133 19.69 -23.64 -9.65
C SER A 133 18.40 -22.98 -10.11
N VAL A 134 17.28 -23.34 -9.48
CA VAL A 134 15.96 -22.78 -9.73
C VAL A 134 15.40 -22.29 -8.42
N THR A 135 14.95 -21.04 -8.39
CA THR A 135 14.25 -20.45 -7.24
C THR A 135 12.88 -19.98 -7.68
N LEU A 136 11.85 -20.44 -6.99
CA LEU A 136 10.46 -20.04 -7.18
C LEU A 136 9.97 -19.43 -5.89
N SER A 137 9.31 -18.28 -5.97
CA SER A 137 8.76 -17.57 -4.83
C SER A 137 7.33 -17.14 -5.12
N HIS A 138 6.45 -17.34 -4.14
CA HIS A 138 5.10 -16.83 -4.18
C HIS A 138 4.75 -16.22 -2.83
N ASN A 139 4.33 -14.95 -2.83
CA ASN A 139 3.88 -14.30 -1.62
C ASN A 139 2.50 -13.66 -1.80
N LYS A 140 1.81 -13.49 -0.69
CA LYS A 140 0.55 -12.76 -0.60
C LYS A 140 0.62 -11.83 0.61
N ASN A 141 0.53 -10.54 0.36
CA ASN A 141 0.36 -9.55 1.42
C ASN A 141 -1.13 -9.23 1.63
N SER A 142 -1.49 -8.80 2.81
CA SER A 142 -2.82 -8.29 3.13
C SER A 142 -2.78 -7.32 4.30
N VAL A 143 -3.60 -6.29 4.22
CA VAL A 143 -3.86 -5.37 5.32
C VAL A 143 -4.82 -6.05 6.30
N LYS A 144 -4.49 -6.07 7.59
CA LYS A 144 -5.31 -6.71 8.64
C LYS A 144 -6.07 -5.70 9.48
N GLN A 145 -5.51 -4.52 9.65
CA GLN A 145 -6.12 -3.45 10.42
C GLN A 145 -5.76 -2.09 9.83
N LEU A 146 -6.72 -1.19 9.84
CA LEU A 146 -6.60 0.23 9.49
C LEU A 146 -7.18 1.09 10.61
N THR A 147 -6.94 2.41 10.56
CA THR A 147 -7.55 3.39 11.46
C THR A 147 -8.96 3.74 11.03
N GLY A 148 -9.95 3.29 11.77
CA GLY A 148 -11.33 3.82 11.75
C GLY A 148 -12.18 3.49 10.52
N GLU A 149 -11.61 3.34 9.35
CA GLU A 149 -12.33 3.03 8.11
C GLU A 149 -11.84 1.70 7.52
N GLU A 150 -12.77 0.90 6.96
CA GLU A 150 -12.44 -0.39 6.34
C GLU A 150 -11.70 -0.23 5.01
N VAL A 151 -11.84 0.95 4.37
CA VAL A 151 -11.21 1.29 3.09
C VAL A 151 -10.69 2.72 3.14
N GLN A 152 -9.47 2.93 2.70
CA GLN A 152 -8.85 4.24 2.54
C GLN A 152 -8.41 4.42 1.09
N LEU A 153 -8.74 5.58 0.52
CA LEU A 153 -8.23 6.02 -0.77
C LEU A 153 -7.00 6.87 -0.56
N TRP A 154 -5.94 6.60 -1.29
CA TRP A 154 -4.70 7.33 -1.19
C TRP A 154 -4.31 7.97 -2.51
N GLU A 155 -3.94 9.24 -2.43
CA GLU A 155 -3.38 10.02 -3.51
C GLU A 155 -1.86 9.88 -3.50
N ALA A 156 -1.30 9.18 -4.49
CA ALA A 156 0.13 9.21 -4.71
C ALA A 156 0.49 10.52 -5.42
N ASN A 157 1.43 11.26 -4.89
CA ASN A 157 1.79 12.61 -5.34
C ASN A 157 2.61 12.58 -6.63
N PHE A 158 1.97 12.23 -7.75
CA PHE A 158 2.55 12.26 -9.10
C PHE A 158 2.19 13.53 -9.88
N GLY A 159 1.75 14.60 -9.19
CA GLY A 159 1.32 15.84 -9.83
C GLY A 159 -0.11 15.86 -10.36
N TYR A 160 -0.89 14.83 -10.08
CA TYR A 160 -2.32 14.74 -10.39
C TYR A 160 -3.10 14.60 -9.08
N SER A 161 -4.08 15.48 -8.87
CA SER A 161 -4.94 15.48 -7.68
C SER A 161 -6.01 14.39 -7.75
N GLN A 162 -5.63 13.12 -7.88
CA GLN A 162 -6.56 11.99 -7.92
C GLN A 162 -6.06 10.81 -7.09
N ASN A 163 -6.99 10.11 -6.47
CA ASN A 163 -6.69 8.88 -5.76
C ASN A 163 -6.19 7.82 -6.74
N THR A 164 -4.99 7.33 -6.52
CA THR A 164 -4.31 6.36 -7.40
C THR A 164 -4.20 4.97 -6.79
N HIS A 165 -4.44 4.87 -5.49
CA HIS A 165 -4.37 3.62 -4.76
C HIS A 165 -5.54 3.48 -3.79
N ILE A 166 -5.92 2.22 -3.56
CA ILE A 166 -6.91 1.84 -2.56
C ILE A 166 -6.27 0.89 -1.56
N ILE A 167 -6.55 1.12 -0.29
CA ILE A 167 -6.11 0.27 0.81
C ILE A 167 -7.36 -0.20 1.54
N GLY A 168 -7.59 -1.48 1.59
CA GLY A 168 -8.74 -2.07 2.27
C GLY A 168 -8.35 -3.23 3.16
N ILE A 169 -9.15 -3.51 4.18
CA ILE A 169 -8.96 -4.66 5.07
C ILE A 169 -9.09 -5.96 4.25
N ASN A 170 -8.15 -6.88 4.46
CA ASN A 170 -7.97 -8.13 3.73
C ASN A 170 -7.61 -7.98 2.25
N GLN A 171 -7.33 -6.76 1.79
CA GLN A 171 -6.87 -6.48 0.44
C GLN A 171 -5.32 -6.36 0.41
N PRO A 172 -4.69 -6.55 -0.76
CA PRO A 172 -3.26 -6.31 -0.92
C PRO A 172 -2.91 -4.84 -0.67
N LEU A 173 -1.76 -4.59 -0.03
CA LEU A 173 -1.19 -3.26 0.06
C LEU A 173 -0.67 -2.83 -1.32
N GLY A 174 -0.92 -1.57 -1.70
CA GLY A 174 -0.46 -1.02 -2.98
C GLY A 174 -1.36 -1.37 -4.16
N GLN A 175 -2.61 -1.73 -3.93
CA GLN A 175 -3.58 -1.97 -4.99
C GLN A 175 -3.88 -0.67 -5.74
N MET A 176 -3.70 -0.70 -7.06
CA MET A 176 -4.02 0.46 -7.90
C MET A 176 -5.53 0.69 -7.94
N TYR A 177 -5.90 1.95 -7.97
CA TYR A 177 -7.27 2.42 -8.09
C TYR A 177 -7.40 3.38 -9.28
N GLY A 178 -8.44 3.26 -10.06
CA GLY A 178 -8.66 4.12 -11.19
C GLY A 178 -9.95 3.79 -11.95
N TYR A 179 -10.24 4.59 -12.95
CA TYR A 179 -11.40 4.39 -13.80
C TYR A 179 -11.10 3.37 -14.91
N ILE A 180 -12.06 2.51 -15.20
CA ILE A 180 -12.02 1.63 -16.37
C ILE A 180 -12.61 2.39 -17.55
N THR A 181 -11.83 2.57 -18.63
CA THR A 181 -12.28 3.27 -19.82
C THR A 181 -13.03 2.34 -20.78
N GLU A 182 -14.09 2.83 -21.39
CA GLU A 182 -14.84 2.16 -22.47
C GLU A 182 -14.62 2.83 -23.84
N GLY A 183 -13.58 3.64 -23.98
CA GLY A 183 -13.30 4.42 -25.18
C GLY A 183 -13.69 5.90 -25.02
N LEU A 184 -14.06 6.51 -26.12
CA LEU A 184 -14.45 7.93 -26.15
C LEU A 184 -15.97 8.07 -26.39
N TYR A 185 -16.58 9.10 -25.82
CA TYR A 185 -17.92 9.47 -26.16
C TYR A 185 -18.01 9.81 -27.64
N GLN A 186 -18.92 9.14 -28.34
CA GLN A 186 -19.17 9.38 -29.75
C GLN A 186 -20.22 10.50 -29.91
N VAL A 187 -20.24 11.15 -31.06
CA VAL A 187 -21.28 12.15 -31.38
C VAL A 187 -22.70 11.55 -31.29
N SER A 188 -22.84 10.27 -31.61
CA SER A 188 -24.09 9.51 -31.49
C SER A 188 -24.61 9.35 -30.06
N ASP A 189 -23.76 9.53 -29.05
CA ASP A 189 -24.13 9.48 -27.62
C ASP A 189 -24.83 10.77 -27.15
N PHE A 190 -24.92 11.78 -28.03
CA PHE A 190 -25.50 13.11 -27.72
C PHE A 190 -26.64 13.46 -28.61
N ASP A 191 -27.52 14.30 -28.09
CA ASP A 191 -28.45 15.10 -28.86
C ASP A 191 -27.82 16.45 -29.16
N TYR A 192 -27.86 16.86 -30.44
CA TYR A 192 -27.31 18.13 -30.90
C TYR A 192 -28.41 19.15 -31.15
N ASP A 193 -28.33 20.29 -30.49
CA ASP A 193 -29.20 21.45 -30.76
C ASP A 193 -28.48 22.43 -31.71
N ALA A 194 -28.98 22.55 -32.93
CA ALA A 194 -28.41 23.41 -33.94
C ALA A 194 -28.57 24.93 -33.65
N THR A 195 -29.56 25.30 -32.81
CA THR A 195 -29.84 26.69 -32.46
C THR A 195 -28.81 27.20 -31.43
N THR A 196 -28.54 26.39 -30.43
CA THR A 196 -27.56 26.72 -29.35
C THR A 196 -26.17 26.20 -29.64
N GLN A 197 -25.99 25.36 -30.67
CA GLN A 197 -24.74 24.66 -31.00
C GLN A 197 -24.18 23.84 -29.84
N THR A 198 -25.06 23.22 -29.05
CA THR A 198 -24.69 22.45 -27.86
C THR A 198 -24.97 20.95 -28.03
N TYR A 199 -24.13 20.15 -27.40
CA TYR A 199 -24.31 18.71 -27.28
C TYR A 199 -24.81 18.38 -25.87
N THR A 200 -25.92 17.65 -25.77
CA THR A 200 -26.49 17.15 -24.52
C THR A 200 -26.38 15.64 -24.49
N LEU A 201 -25.73 15.08 -23.46
CA LEU A 201 -25.58 13.64 -23.32
C LEU A 201 -26.95 12.97 -23.16
N LYS A 202 -27.23 11.95 -23.98
CA LYS A 202 -28.46 11.16 -23.93
C LYS A 202 -28.66 10.46 -22.60
N ASP A 203 -29.91 10.19 -22.27
CA ASP A 203 -30.22 9.42 -21.08
C ASP A 203 -29.78 7.95 -21.25
N GLY A 204 -29.34 7.35 -20.13
CA GLY A 204 -28.85 5.96 -20.12
C GLY A 204 -27.38 5.80 -20.52
N ILE A 205 -26.70 6.85 -20.98
CA ILE A 205 -25.26 6.82 -21.24
C ILE A 205 -24.50 7.06 -19.91
N PRO A 206 -23.59 6.14 -19.50
CA PRO A 206 -22.81 6.31 -18.27
C PRO A 206 -21.91 7.54 -18.32
N TYR A 207 -21.78 8.26 -17.22
CA TYR A 207 -20.89 9.40 -17.07
C TYR A 207 -20.32 9.48 -15.66
N ALA A 208 -19.17 10.13 -15.54
CA ALA A 208 -18.54 10.45 -14.25
C ALA A 208 -18.58 11.98 -14.04
N GLY A 209 -18.91 12.40 -12.82
CA GLY A 209 -19.00 13.82 -12.47
C GLY A 209 -20.31 14.46 -12.91
N ASP A 210 -20.24 15.69 -13.46
CA ASP A 210 -21.41 16.44 -13.91
C ASP A 210 -21.73 16.13 -15.38
N LYS A 211 -22.96 15.64 -15.64
CA LYS A 211 -23.49 15.32 -16.98
C LYS A 211 -23.36 16.48 -17.96
N ALA A 212 -23.55 17.71 -17.50
CA ALA A 212 -23.52 18.92 -18.36
C ALA A 212 -22.13 19.22 -18.92
N ASN A 213 -21.06 18.70 -18.26
CA ASN A 213 -19.67 18.91 -18.68
C ASN A 213 -19.15 17.85 -19.66
N VAL A 214 -19.93 16.78 -19.91
CA VAL A 214 -19.53 15.71 -20.82
C VAL A 214 -19.72 16.15 -22.27
N LYS A 215 -18.66 15.94 -23.10
CA LYS A 215 -18.66 16.35 -24.53
C LYS A 215 -18.17 15.21 -25.41
N PRO A 216 -18.54 15.19 -26.71
CA PRO A 216 -17.96 14.25 -27.66
C PRO A 216 -16.45 14.30 -27.68
N GLY A 217 -15.80 13.14 -27.75
CA GLY A 217 -14.33 13.01 -27.72
C GLY A 217 -13.70 12.94 -26.33
N MET A 218 -14.46 13.11 -25.26
CA MET A 218 -13.96 12.86 -23.88
C MET A 218 -13.92 11.36 -23.58
N TRP A 219 -13.09 10.96 -22.62
CA TRP A 219 -13.04 9.58 -22.13
C TRP A 219 -14.35 9.15 -21.50
N LYS A 220 -14.87 8.01 -21.96
CA LYS A 220 -16.05 7.35 -21.40
C LYS A 220 -15.60 6.30 -20.39
N PHE A 221 -16.15 6.35 -19.20
CA PHE A 221 -15.81 5.42 -18.11
C PHE A 221 -16.94 4.42 -17.89
N LYS A 222 -16.54 3.20 -17.57
CA LYS A 222 -17.47 2.12 -17.23
C LYS A 222 -18.11 2.40 -15.88
N ASN A 223 -19.43 2.22 -15.79
CA ASN A 223 -20.13 2.18 -14.52
C ASN A 223 -20.02 0.75 -13.96
N VAL A 224 -19.28 0.54 -12.84
CA VAL A 224 -19.06 -0.75 -12.17
C VAL A 224 -19.69 -0.76 -10.81
#